data_72f518817ff6db6d1b51a9acfc753869
#
_entry.id   72f518817ff6db6d1b51a9acfc753869
#
_cell.length_a   1.000
_cell.length_b   1.000
_cell.length_c   1.000
_cell.angle_alpha   90.00
_cell.angle_beta   90.00
_cell.angle_gamma   90.00
#
_symmetry.space_group_name_H-M   'P 1'
#
loop_
_entity.id
_entity.type
_entity.pdbx_description
1 polymer ?
#
loop_
_entity_poly.entity_id
_entity_poly.type
_entity_poly.pdbx_seq_one_letter_code
_entity_poly.pdbx_strand_id
1 'polypeptide(L)'
;MKDLMRVTIFIFGIFFIGCENIFNNESDSLTEQNIFVLCEGNFGQSNASLWMVNPEKTDIAGPIYQNQTGLSLGDIGQSMTIVDDRLFVINNNSHTIEEFSLGGEQVTHIKKIDLSGASPRHMAFYKNKGYITAWNVNGIIVLNLNNYTIEDTIPVNGLPEMILVHDNYLYTSVIMKPDWTADHRVLKIYNDGTISKSFEVVKGPGQMVIQDNKLFVASTYYGSDWSTNAGNSVIDLTTEKVEINDLGQTNDFGSDLIAINNTIYRSFKGGIAPLNSNLTIDSNHIIGKLGSAYSAAAFGEYIYLSETDYVAPDTVYIYDLAGSLIQHYQVGAIPGSFALFIKEID
;
A
#
# COMPACT_ATOMS: atom_id res chain seq x y z
N MET A 1 -42.75 -78.24 -12.06
CA MET A 1 -41.98 -77.82 -13.22
C MET A 1 -42.83 -76.95 -14.11
N LYS A 2 -42.75 -75.72 -13.98
CA LYS A 2 -42.99 -74.61 -14.97
C LYS A 2 -42.93 -73.30 -14.21
N ASP A 3 -41.84 -72.67 -14.41
CA ASP A 3 -41.56 -71.35 -13.83
C ASP A 3 -42.50 -70.32 -14.48
N LEU A 4 -43.16 -69.53 -13.63
CA LEU A 4 -44.03 -68.40 -14.06
C LEU A 4 -43.23 -67.12 -13.81
N MET A 5 -42.71 -66.58 -14.88
CA MET A 5 -41.98 -65.26 -14.90
C MET A 5 -42.98 -64.14 -14.69
N ARG A 6 -42.89 -63.51 -13.52
CA ARG A 6 -43.69 -62.24 -13.26
C ARG A 6 -42.91 -61.06 -13.80
N VAL A 7 -43.47 -60.41 -14.81
CA VAL A 7 -43.02 -59.14 -15.33
C VAL A 7 -43.62 -58.03 -14.44
N THR A 8 -42.74 -57.30 -13.72
CA THR A 8 -43.16 -56.11 -12.97
C THR A 8 -42.95 -54.90 -13.84
N ILE A 9 -44.02 -54.24 -14.22
CA ILE A 9 -44.01 -52.98 -14.94
C ILE A 9 -43.76 -51.87 -13.92
N PHE A 10 -42.61 -51.17 -14.02
CA PHE A 10 -42.37 -49.94 -13.29
C PHE A 10 -42.97 -48.74 -14.05
N ILE A 11 -44.02 -48.14 -13.49
CA ILE A 11 -44.55 -46.89 -13.95
C ILE A 11 -43.68 -45.76 -13.37
N PHE A 12 -42.92 -45.09 -14.23
CA PHE A 12 -42.18 -43.88 -13.88
C PHE A 12 -43.19 -42.70 -13.81
N GLY A 13 -43.55 -42.32 -12.58
CA GLY A 13 -44.25 -41.08 -12.35
C GLY A 13 -43.26 -39.91 -12.49
N ILE A 14 -43.46 -39.06 -13.51
CA ILE A 14 -42.73 -37.83 -13.67
C ILE A 14 -43.32 -36.82 -12.66
N PHE A 15 -42.65 -36.60 -11.55
CA PHE A 15 -42.92 -35.46 -10.68
C PHE A 15 -42.27 -34.24 -11.30
N PHE A 16 -43.08 -33.30 -11.81
CA PHE A 16 -42.66 -31.93 -12.03
C PHE A 16 -42.47 -31.28 -10.67
N ILE A 17 -41.21 -31.23 -10.18
CA ILE A 17 -40.82 -30.34 -9.11
C ILE A 17 -40.67 -28.97 -9.75
N GLY A 18 -41.63 -28.08 -9.50
CA GLY A 18 -41.48 -26.66 -9.81
C GLY A 18 -40.22 -26.13 -9.12
N CYS A 19 -39.25 -25.67 -9.90
CA CYS A 19 -38.21 -24.79 -9.38
C CYS A 19 -38.91 -23.50 -8.95
N GLU A 20 -39.21 -23.37 -7.66
CA GLU A 20 -39.33 -22.08 -7.05
C GLU A 20 -37.95 -21.43 -7.12
N ASN A 21 -37.80 -20.41 -7.96
CA ASN A 21 -36.68 -19.51 -7.90
C ASN A 21 -36.72 -18.84 -6.52
N ILE A 22 -35.92 -19.40 -5.60
CA ILE A 22 -35.51 -18.69 -4.41
C ILE A 22 -34.59 -17.60 -4.96
N PHE A 23 -35.13 -16.45 -5.27
CA PHE A 23 -34.34 -15.22 -5.35
C PHE A 23 -33.78 -15.00 -3.94
N ASN A 24 -32.56 -15.43 -3.70
CA ASN A 24 -31.77 -14.86 -2.66
C ASN A 24 -31.64 -13.38 -3.04
N ASN A 25 -32.45 -12.54 -2.45
CA ASN A 25 -32.16 -11.14 -2.31
C ASN A 25 -30.97 -11.05 -1.32
N GLU A 26 -29.78 -11.36 -1.78
CA GLU A 26 -28.61 -10.67 -1.29
C GLU A 26 -28.89 -9.22 -1.72
N SER A 27 -29.26 -8.38 -0.78
CA SER A 27 -29.22 -6.94 -0.99
C SER A 27 -27.76 -6.64 -1.34
N ASP A 28 -27.49 -6.39 -2.63
CA ASP A 28 -26.23 -5.76 -3.01
C ASP A 28 -26.18 -4.46 -2.20
N SER A 29 -25.43 -4.47 -1.10
CA SER A 29 -25.19 -3.26 -0.34
C SER A 29 -24.45 -2.32 -1.28
N LEU A 30 -25.03 -1.16 -1.53
CA LEU A 30 -24.39 -0.16 -2.36
C LEU A 30 -23.10 0.24 -1.63
N THR A 31 -22.00 0.21 -2.33
CA THR A 31 -20.69 0.62 -1.79
C THR A 31 -20.17 1.84 -2.52
N GLU A 32 -19.51 2.71 -1.80
CA GLU A 32 -18.81 3.87 -2.35
C GLU A 32 -17.30 3.71 -2.14
N GLN A 33 -16.53 3.83 -3.21
CA GLN A 33 -15.08 3.81 -3.15
C GLN A 33 -14.55 5.22 -2.91
N ASN A 34 -13.87 5.41 -1.78
CA ASN A 34 -13.22 6.66 -1.42
C ASN A 34 -11.71 6.45 -1.43
N ILE A 35 -11.01 7.20 -2.26
CA ILE A 35 -9.56 7.14 -2.38
C ILE A 35 -8.95 8.33 -1.66
N PHE A 36 -8.23 8.06 -0.60
CA PHE A 36 -7.44 9.08 0.07
C PHE A 36 -6.14 9.32 -0.68
N VAL A 37 -5.78 10.60 -0.82
CA VAL A 37 -4.53 11.08 -1.40
C VAL A 37 -3.80 11.87 -0.32
N LEU A 38 -2.64 11.40 0.08
CA LEU A 38 -1.75 12.12 0.99
C LEU A 38 -0.70 12.86 0.17
N CYS A 39 -0.70 14.18 0.29
CA CYS A 39 0.34 15.03 -0.27
C CYS A 39 1.40 15.26 0.81
N GLU A 40 2.65 14.96 0.48
CA GLU A 40 3.78 15.07 1.40
C GLU A 40 4.00 16.52 1.87
N GLY A 41 3.76 17.46 0.97
CA GLY A 41 4.16 18.83 1.17
C GLY A 41 5.66 19.04 0.95
N ASN A 42 6.10 20.28 1.08
CA ASN A 42 7.49 20.66 0.90
C ASN A 42 8.23 20.63 2.24
N PHE A 43 9.40 20.02 2.29
CA PHE A 43 10.20 19.89 3.49
C PHE A 43 10.44 21.24 4.19
N GLY A 44 10.13 21.32 5.47
CA GLY A 44 10.25 22.52 6.30
C GLY A 44 9.12 23.54 6.12
N GLN A 45 8.11 23.27 5.28
CA GLN A 45 6.98 24.17 5.04
C GLN A 45 5.72 23.80 5.84
N SER A 46 5.68 22.62 6.44
CA SER A 46 4.51 22.12 7.18
C SER A 46 3.20 22.23 6.38
N ASN A 47 3.24 21.93 5.09
CA ASN A 47 2.11 22.03 4.18
C ASN A 47 1.62 20.68 3.63
N ALA A 48 1.91 19.59 4.33
CA ALA A 48 1.31 18.28 4.06
C ALA A 48 -0.22 18.39 4.11
N SER A 49 -0.91 17.64 3.27
CA SER A 49 -2.36 17.70 3.17
C SER A 49 -2.99 16.38 2.78
N LEU A 50 -4.20 16.14 3.30
CA LEU A 50 -5.00 14.95 3.04
C LEU A 50 -6.21 15.32 2.19
N TRP A 51 -6.40 14.59 1.09
CA TRP A 51 -7.50 14.75 0.14
C TRP A 51 -8.25 13.45 -0.03
N MET A 52 -9.47 13.52 -0.54
CA MET A 52 -10.29 12.36 -0.89
C MET A 52 -10.89 12.58 -2.27
N VAL A 53 -10.73 11.61 -3.15
CA VAL A 53 -11.26 11.58 -4.51
C VAL A 53 -12.10 10.33 -4.70
N ASN A 54 -13.02 10.36 -5.64
CA ASN A 54 -13.84 9.23 -6.03
C ASN A 54 -13.77 9.11 -7.55
N PRO A 55 -13.33 7.98 -8.12
CA PRO A 55 -13.15 7.84 -9.58
C PRO A 55 -14.46 7.97 -10.38
N GLU A 56 -15.60 7.74 -9.72
CA GLU A 56 -16.93 7.82 -10.34
C GLU A 56 -17.58 9.21 -10.21
N LYS A 57 -16.93 10.12 -9.48
CA LYS A 57 -17.42 11.48 -9.22
C LYS A 57 -16.39 12.51 -9.68
N THR A 58 -16.85 13.71 -9.99
CA THR A 58 -15.95 14.84 -10.32
C THR A 58 -15.51 15.63 -9.10
N ASP A 59 -16.16 15.40 -7.96
CA ASP A 59 -15.92 16.16 -6.76
C ASP A 59 -14.68 15.66 -6.02
N ILE A 60 -13.96 16.59 -5.41
CA ILE A 60 -12.81 16.36 -4.56
C ILE A 60 -13.06 16.98 -3.19
N ALA A 61 -12.74 16.24 -2.14
CA ALA A 61 -12.78 16.75 -0.78
C ALA A 61 -11.37 16.98 -0.24
N GLY A 62 -11.10 18.18 0.28
CA GLY A 62 -9.81 18.51 0.91
C GLY A 62 -9.44 19.99 0.82
N PRO A 63 -8.36 20.37 1.51
CA PRO A 63 -7.57 19.56 2.46
C PRO A 63 -8.36 19.25 3.74
N ILE A 64 -8.57 17.96 3.99
CA ILE A 64 -9.53 17.48 5.02
C ILE A 64 -9.17 17.96 6.42
N TYR A 65 -7.93 17.74 6.86
CA TYR A 65 -7.49 18.12 8.21
C TYR A 65 -7.57 19.61 8.45
N GLN A 66 -7.06 20.42 7.50
CA GLN A 66 -7.07 21.87 7.61
C GLN A 66 -8.49 22.44 7.64
N ASN A 67 -9.40 21.89 6.84
CA ASN A 67 -10.79 22.34 6.81
C ASN A 67 -11.51 22.06 8.13
N GLN A 68 -11.15 20.98 8.84
CA GLN A 68 -11.76 20.61 10.13
C GLN A 68 -11.15 21.34 11.33
N THR A 69 -9.83 21.52 11.33
CA THR A 69 -9.10 21.98 12.51
C THR A 69 -8.58 23.41 12.41
N GLY A 70 -8.46 23.94 11.19
CA GLY A 70 -7.78 25.22 10.91
C GLY A 70 -6.26 25.13 11.03
N LEU A 71 -5.69 23.93 11.25
CA LEU A 71 -4.27 23.68 11.44
C LEU A 71 -3.66 22.96 10.24
N SER A 72 -2.33 23.01 10.11
CA SER A 72 -1.58 22.17 9.16
C SER A 72 -1.56 20.71 9.61
N LEU A 73 -1.68 19.77 8.66
CA LEU A 73 -1.57 18.34 8.91
C LEU A 73 -0.19 17.96 9.47
N GLY A 74 0.86 18.61 8.99
CA GLY A 74 2.23 18.39 9.41
C GLY A 74 3.26 18.70 8.32
N ASP A 75 4.48 18.31 8.58
CA ASP A 75 5.61 18.41 7.66
C ASP A 75 6.02 17.01 7.22
N ILE A 76 6.01 16.80 5.91
CA ILE A 76 6.19 15.53 5.21
C ILE A 76 5.15 14.47 5.60
N GLY A 77 3.99 14.50 4.95
CA GLY A 77 3.01 13.42 4.98
C GLY A 77 3.55 12.18 4.28
N GLN A 78 4.15 11.27 5.06
CA GLN A 78 5.00 10.19 4.55
C GLN A 78 4.22 9.01 4.00
N SER A 79 3.24 8.55 4.75
CA SER A 79 2.44 7.39 4.42
C SER A 79 1.12 7.40 5.15
N MET A 80 0.19 6.55 4.70
CA MET A 80 -1.07 6.31 5.39
C MET A 80 -1.47 4.85 5.33
N THR A 81 -2.20 4.42 6.33
CA THR A 81 -2.72 3.04 6.43
C THR A 81 -4.11 3.06 7.02
N ILE A 82 -4.99 2.23 6.47
CA ILE A 82 -6.35 2.04 6.97
C ILE A 82 -6.43 0.68 7.65
N VAL A 83 -7.05 0.66 8.83
CA VAL A 83 -7.45 -0.56 9.53
C VAL A 83 -8.88 -0.36 10.04
N ASP A 84 -9.78 -1.28 9.66
CA ASP A 84 -11.21 -1.15 9.89
C ASP A 84 -11.74 0.20 9.36
N ASP A 85 -12.35 1.02 10.18
CA ASP A 85 -12.85 2.36 9.88
C ASP A 85 -11.90 3.50 10.36
N ARG A 86 -10.63 3.20 10.55
CA ARG A 86 -9.62 4.14 11.06
C ARG A 86 -8.51 4.36 10.04
N LEU A 87 -8.25 5.61 9.70
CA LEU A 87 -7.12 6.03 8.87
C LEU A 87 -6.04 6.65 9.75
N PHE A 88 -4.81 6.16 9.61
CA PHE A 88 -3.63 6.69 10.25
C PHE A 88 -2.71 7.33 9.21
N VAL A 89 -2.42 8.61 9.39
CA VAL A 89 -1.53 9.40 8.54
C VAL A 89 -0.23 9.67 9.28
N ILE A 90 0.89 9.26 8.72
CA ILE A 90 2.21 9.44 9.29
C ILE A 90 2.84 10.71 8.73
N ASN A 91 3.25 11.62 9.62
CA ASN A 91 4.02 12.81 9.30
C ASN A 91 5.46 12.63 9.75
N ASN A 92 6.37 12.42 8.78
CA ASN A 92 7.75 12.05 9.05
C ASN A 92 8.52 13.13 9.81
N ASN A 93 8.59 14.35 9.26
CA ASN A 93 9.38 15.44 9.84
C ASN A 93 8.69 16.13 11.03
N SER A 94 7.37 16.00 11.15
CA SER A 94 6.62 16.39 12.35
C SER A 94 6.68 15.34 13.46
N HIS A 95 7.14 14.13 13.16
CA HIS A 95 7.24 13.02 14.11
C HIS A 95 5.89 12.63 14.73
N THR A 96 4.80 12.71 13.98
CA THR A 96 3.45 12.48 14.48
C THR A 96 2.67 11.49 13.62
N ILE A 97 1.62 10.93 14.22
CA ILE A 97 0.56 10.25 13.49
C ILE A 97 -0.74 11.00 13.76
N GLU A 98 -1.49 11.30 12.70
CA GLU A 98 -2.85 11.81 12.80
C GLU A 98 -3.84 10.69 12.50
N GLU A 99 -4.79 10.47 13.41
CA GLU A 99 -5.83 9.46 13.29
C GLU A 99 -7.16 10.08 12.91
N PHE A 100 -7.84 9.44 11.95
CA PHE A 100 -9.18 9.82 11.49
C PHE A 100 -10.13 8.62 11.59
N SER A 101 -11.40 8.89 11.92
CA SER A 101 -12.51 7.94 11.77
C SER A 101 -13.14 8.07 10.38
N LEU A 102 -13.43 6.93 9.76
CA LEU A 102 -14.06 6.81 8.44
C LEU A 102 -15.49 6.26 8.52
N GLY A 103 -15.89 5.70 9.66
CA GLY A 103 -17.18 5.01 9.84
C GLY A 103 -18.41 5.94 9.92
N GLY A 104 -18.21 7.26 10.00
CA GLY A 104 -19.31 8.24 10.04
C GLY A 104 -19.75 8.74 8.66
N GLU A 105 -20.69 9.71 8.64
CA GLU A 105 -21.07 10.39 7.41
C GLU A 105 -19.91 11.15 6.75
N GLN A 106 -18.99 11.64 7.59
CA GLN A 106 -17.82 12.40 7.18
C GLN A 106 -16.56 11.84 7.83
N VAL A 107 -15.44 11.95 7.13
CA VAL A 107 -14.09 11.71 7.71
C VAL A 107 -13.87 12.69 8.84
N THR A 108 -13.53 12.19 10.03
CA THR A 108 -13.37 13.03 11.23
C THR A 108 -12.02 12.82 11.88
N HIS A 109 -11.26 13.88 12.09
CA HIS A 109 -10.01 13.82 12.87
C HIS A 109 -10.29 13.45 14.33
N ILE A 110 -9.60 12.44 14.84
CA ILE A 110 -9.79 11.89 16.19
C ILE A 110 -8.65 12.30 17.10
N LYS A 111 -7.41 12.12 16.66
CA LYS A 111 -6.28 12.28 17.57
C LYS A 111 -4.97 12.53 16.82
N LYS A 112 -4.12 13.34 17.45
CA LYS A 112 -2.70 13.45 17.16
C LYS A 112 -1.89 12.62 18.14
N ILE A 113 -0.98 11.79 17.65
CA ILE A 113 -0.09 10.94 18.43
C ILE A 113 1.34 11.46 18.19
N ASP A 114 2.01 11.89 19.26
CA ASP A 114 3.40 12.35 19.22
C ASP A 114 4.35 11.16 19.39
N LEU A 115 5.29 11.01 18.49
CA LEU A 115 6.32 9.96 18.50
C LEU A 115 7.70 10.48 18.93
N SER A 116 7.75 11.64 19.58
CA SER A 116 8.94 12.17 20.27
C SER A 116 10.22 12.22 19.42
N GLY A 117 10.13 12.71 18.19
CA GLY A 117 11.29 12.90 17.31
C GLY A 117 11.76 11.64 16.58
N ALA A 118 10.93 10.62 16.48
CA ALA A 118 11.29 9.30 15.95
C ALA A 118 11.53 9.24 14.44
N SER A 119 11.07 10.21 13.63
CA SER A 119 11.10 10.16 12.17
C SER A 119 10.40 8.90 11.60
N PRO A 120 9.06 8.76 11.82
CA PRO A 120 8.30 7.58 11.41
C PRO A 120 8.17 7.49 9.89
N ARG A 121 8.12 6.26 9.36
CA ARG A 121 8.04 6.01 7.92
C ARG A 121 6.74 5.32 7.51
N HIS A 122 6.53 4.08 7.91
CA HIS A 122 5.36 3.28 7.58
C HIS A 122 4.80 2.60 8.83
N MET A 123 3.52 2.22 8.77
CA MET A 123 2.84 1.54 9.86
C MET A 123 2.09 0.32 9.35
N ALA A 124 2.21 -0.78 10.07
CA ALA A 124 1.41 -1.99 9.88
C ALA A 124 0.72 -2.38 11.19
N PHE A 125 -0.33 -3.17 11.08
CA PHE A 125 -1.18 -3.54 12.21
C PHE A 125 -1.17 -5.04 12.45
N TYR A 126 -1.04 -5.40 13.71
CA TYR A 126 -1.28 -6.77 14.15
C TYR A 126 -2.03 -6.78 15.47
N LYS A 127 -3.25 -7.32 15.48
CA LYS A 127 -4.18 -7.22 16.61
C LYS A 127 -4.43 -5.75 16.96
N ASN A 128 -4.29 -5.38 18.24
CA ASN A 128 -4.48 -4.02 18.75
C ASN A 128 -3.18 -3.20 18.81
N LYS A 129 -2.17 -3.56 18.05
CA LYS A 129 -0.86 -2.87 18.01
C LYS A 129 -0.57 -2.32 16.63
N GLY A 130 -0.01 -1.12 16.61
CA GLY A 130 0.63 -0.54 15.45
C GLY A 130 2.15 -0.72 15.53
N TYR A 131 2.75 -1.18 14.44
CA TYR A 131 4.19 -1.33 14.29
C TYR A 131 4.68 -0.28 13.30
N ILE A 132 5.46 0.69 13.78
CA ILE A 132 5.85 1.88 13.03
C ILE A 132 7.35 1.85 12.79
N THR A 133 7.77 1.78 11.55
CA THR A 133 9.18 1.94 11.19
C THR A 133 9.61 3.37 11.45
N ALA A 134 10.80 3.56 12.04
CA ALA A 134 11.26 4.88 12.44
C ALA A 134 12.78 5.00 12.36
N TRP A 135 13.25 6.01 11.63
CA TRP A 135 14.66 6.15 11.30
C TRP A 135 15.50 6.62 12.49
N ASN A 136 15.03 7.62 13.25
CA ASN A 136 15.80 8.19 14.36
C ASN A 136 15.96 7.24 15.55
N VAL A 137 15.14 6.15 15.60
CA VAL A 137 15.31 5.10 16.62
C VAL A 137 15.98 3.84 16.08
N ASN A 138 16.34 3.81 14.78
CA ASN A 138 16.92 2.64 14.10
C ASN A 138 16.11 1.36 14.36
N GLY A 139 14.77 1.46 14.33
CA GLY A 139 13.90 0.39 14.78
C GLY A 139 12.45 0.56 14.44
N ILE A 140 11.63 -0.31 15.04
CA ILE A 140 10.18 -0.34 14.90
C ILE A 140 9.55 -0.02 16.25
N ILE A 141 8.78 1.06 16.33
CA ILE A 141 8.02 1.43 17.51
C ILE A 141 6.78 0.55 17.58
N VAL A 142 6.48 0.01 18.78
CA VAL A 142 5.28 -0.75 19.06
C VAL A 142 4.29 0.14 19.84
N LEU A 143 3.22 0.54 19.17
CA LEU A 143 2.19 1.42 19.70
C LEU A 143 0.94 0.61 20.07
N ASN A 144 0.45 0.75 21.29
CA ASN A 144 -0.84 0.21 21.70
C ASN A 144 -1.99 1.11 21.20
N LEU A 145 -2.90 0.57 20.39
CA LEU A 145 -3.96 1.33 19.75
C LEU A 145 -5.18 1.59 20.66
N ASN A 146 -5.26 0.97 21.84
CA ASN A 146 -6.34 1.21 22.78
C ASN A 146 -6.09 2.44 23.65
N ASN A 147 -4.82 2.69 24.01
CA ASN A 147 -4.45 3.77 24.93
C ASN A 147 -3.38 4.72 24.35
N TYR A 148 -2.87 4.42 23.16
CA TYR A 148 -1.85 5.19 22.43
C TYR A 148 -0.52 5.33 23.16
N THR A 149 -0.15 4.33 23.97
CA THR A 149 1.16 4.29 24.61
C THR A 149 2.17 3.51 23.76
N ILE A 150 3.39 3.98 23.71
CA ILE A 150 4.52 3.21 23.15
C ILE A 150 4.85 2.13 24.18
N GLU A 151 4.73 0.86 23.78
CA GLU A 151 4.99 -0.29 24.65
C GLU A 151 6.42 -0.79 24.53
N ASP A 152 7.01 -0.68 23.33
CA ASP A 152 8.34 -1.21 23.04
C ASP A 152 8.95 -0.56 21.79
N THR A 153 10.24 -0.84 21.57
CA THR A 153 10.93 -0.52 20.33
C THR A 153 11.80 -1.72 19.93
N ILE A 154 11.53 -2.28 18.75
CA ILE A 154 12.27 -3.41 18.19
C ILE A 154 13.47 -2.88 17.42
N PRO A 155 14.72 -3.12 17.86
CA PRO A 155 15.90 -2.63 17.17
C PRO A 155 16.17 -3.44 15.89
N VAL A 156 16.39 -2.76 14.75
CA VAL A 156 16.73 -3.42 13.47
C VAL A 156 18.16 -3.11 13.01
N ASN A 157 18.90 -2.31 13.76
CA ASN A 157 20.27 -1.88 13.44
C ASN A 157 20.40 -1.36 11.99
N GLY A 158 19.60 -0.36 11.67
CA GLY A 158 19.51 0.28 10.35
C GLY A 158 18.27 1.17 10.27
N LEU A 159 18.04 1.75 9.13
CA LEU A 159 16.90 2.62 8.85
C LEU A 159 15.79 1.81 8.17
N PRO A 160 14.79 1.33 8.94
CA PRO A 160 13.69 0.57 8.37
C PRO A 160 12.77 1.49 7.56
N GLU A 161 12.31 1.00 6.42
CA GLU A 161 11.44 1.75 5.53
C GLU A 161 10.01 1.19 5.57
N MET A 162 9.66 0.29 4.69
CA MET A 162 8.33 -0.29 4.64
C MET A 162 8.18 -1.44 5.64
N ILE A 163 6.95 -1.64 6.13
CA ILE A 163 6.60 -2.76 7.00
C ILE A 163 5.27 -3.37 6.58
N LEU A 164 5.21 -4.69 6.55
CA LEU A 164 4.02 -5.49 6.24
C LEU A 164 3.81 -6.57 7.31
N VAL A 165 2.56 -7.00 7.47
CA VAL A 165 2.19 -8.16 8.28
C VAL A 165 1.72 -9.29 7.36
N HIS A 166 2.29 -10.48 7.54
CA HIS A 166 1.85 -11.69 6.83
C HIS A 166 2.10 -12.93 7.71
N ASP A 167 1.10 -13.83 7.83
CA ASP A 167 1.17 -15.07 8.60
C ASP A 167 1.74 -14.93 10.03
N ASN A 168 1.30 -13.89 10.75
CA ASN A 168 1.76 -13.55 12.10
C ASN A 168 3.24 -13.09 12.20
N TYR A 169 3.88 -12.77 11.09
CA TYR A 169 5.20 -12.16 11.04
C TYR A 169 5.10 -10.71 10.55
N LEU A 170 6.03 -9.91 11.02
CA LEU A 170 6.34 -8.62 10.43
C LEU A 170 7.46 -8.81 9.41
N TYR A 171 7.33 -8.16 8.25
CA TYR A 171 8.39 -8.05 7.27
C TYR A 171 8.72 -6.58 7.10
N THR A 172 9.99 -6.21 7.28
CA THR A 172 10.43 -4.82 7.08
C THR A 172 11.65 -4.75 6.18
N SER A 173 11.62 -3.83 5.22
CA SER A 173 12.80 -3.46 4.45
C SER A 173 13.70 -2.55 5.27
N VAL A 174 15.02 -2.75 5.18
CA VAL A 174 16.01 -1.87 5.80
C VAL A 174 16.76 -1.18 4.66
N ILE A 175 16.40 0.08 4.39
CA ILE A 175 16.86 0.80 3.20
C ILE A 175 18.32 1.28 3.33
N MET A 176 18.73 1.67 4.54
CA MET A 176 20.07 2.16 4.84
C MET A 176 20.58 1.60 6.17
N LYS A 177 21.88 1.55 6.30
CA LYS A 177 22.60 1.30 7.56
C LYS A 177 22.58 2.56 8.43
N PRO A 178 22.97 2.46 9.71
CA PRO A 178 23.06 3.63 10.59
C PRO A 178 24.04 4.72 10.11
N ASP A 179 24.98 4.38 9.23
CA ASP A 179 25.94 5.30 8.61
C ASP A 179 25.42 5.92 7.29
N TRP A 180 24.13 5.74 6.97
CA TRP A 180 23.46 6.21 5.77
C TRP A 180 23.94 5.59 4.45
N THR A 181 24.75 4.55 4.49
CA THR A 181 25.04 3.74 3.30
C THR A 181 23.90 2.77 3.00
N ALA A 182 23.69 2.44 1.72
CA ALA A 182 22.62 1.53 1.33
C ALA A 182 22.75 0.16 2.03
N ASP A 183 21.68 -0.27 2.66
CA ASP A 183 21.52 -1.64 3.18
C ASP A 183 20.95 -2.56 2.07
N HIS A 184 20.81 -3.84 2.35
CA HIS A 184 20.30 -4.84 1.40
C HIS A 184 19.42 -5.90 2.10
N ARG A 185 18.86 -5.57 3.26
CA ARG A 185 18.12 -6.53 4.09
C ARG A 185 16.62 -6.33 4.04
N VAL A 186 15.90 -7.46 4.03
CA VAL A 186 14.52 -7.57 4.49
C VAL A 186 14.51 -8.47 5.71
N LEU A 187 13.93 -8.00 6.81
CA LEU A 187 13.84 -8.74 8.06
C LEU A 187 12.47 -9.39 8.21
N LYS A 188 12.46 -10.67 8.64
CA LYS A 188 11.29 -11.40 9.12
C LYS A 188 11.34 -11.39 10.64
N ILE A 189 10.32 -10.87 11.29
CA ILE A 189 10.30 -10.60 12.73
C ILE A 189 9.04 -11.24 13.32
N TYR A 190 9.17 -11.94 14.44
CA TYR A 190 8.01 -12.39 15.21
C TYR A 190 7.28 -11.19 15.84
N ASN A 191 6.02 -11.37 16.18
CA ASN A 191 5.20 -10.33 16.82
C ASN A 191 5.66 -9.98 18.26
N ASP A 192 6.57 -10.76 18.84
CA ASP A 192 7.25 -10.47 20.11
C ASP A 192 8.54 -9.62 19.93
N GLY A 193 8.86 -9.23 18.69
CA GLY A 193 10.02 -8.44 18.35
C GLY A 193 11.29 -9.25 18.04
N THR A 194 11.26 -10.57 18.17
CA THR A 194 12.43 -11.41 17.85
C THR A 194 12.64 -11.48 16.34
N ILE A 195 13.84 -11.11 15.87
CA ILE A 195 14.20 -11.26 14.44
C ILE A 195 14.38 -12.75 14.13
N SER A 196 13.49 -13.29 13.30
CA SER A 196 13.51 -14.70 12.89
C SER A 196 14.53 -14.94 11.79
N LYS A 197 14.60 -14.02 10.81
CA LYS A 197 15.47 -14.16 9.63
C LYS A 197 15.80 -12.84 9.00
N SER A 198 16.96 -12.76 8.36
CA SER A 198 17.36 -11.69 7.46
C SER A 198 17.52 -12.26 6.04
N PHE A 199 16.85 -11.65 5.06
CA PHE A 199 16.99 -11.97 3.66
C PHE A 199 17.86 -10.92 2.99
N GLU A 200 18.79 -11.37 2.16
CA GLU A 200 19.61 -10.47 1.34
C GLU A 200 18.89 -10.22 0.01
N VAL A 201 18.65 -8.96 -0.31
CA VAL A 201 17.98 -8.46 -1.52
C VAL A 201 18.85 -7.44 -2.23
N VAL A 202 18.37 -6.83 -3.33
CA VAL A 202 19.07 -5.71 -3.95
C VAL A 202 19.20 -4.56 -2.95
N LYS A 203 20.31 -3.82 -3.02
CA LYS A 203 20.58 -2.64 -2.16
C LYS A 203 19.48 -1.61 -2.22
N GLY A 204 19.23 -0.92 -1.10
CA GLY A 204 18.23 0.13 -0.99
C GLY A 204 16.79 -0.40 -1.10
N PRO A 205 16.42 -1.50 -0.41
CA PRO A 205 15.05 -2.02 -0.47
C PRO A 205 14.08 -1.01 0.13
N GLY A 206 13.11 -0.57 -0.67
CA GLY A 206 12.07 0.37 -0.28
C GLY A 206 10.73 -0.33 -0.18
N GLN A 207 9.88 -0.13 -1.20
CA GLN A 207 8.53 -0.68 -1.25
C GLN A 207 8.50 -2.20 -1.40
N MET A 208 7.49 -2.79 -0.78
CA MET A 208 7.26 -4.23 -0.80
C MET A 208 5.78 -4.54 -1.03
N VAL A 209 5.50 -5.64 -1.71
CA VAL A 209 4.15 -6.16 -1.89
C VAL A 209 4.15 -7.68 -1.78
N ILE A 210 3.11 -8.25 -1.17
CA ILE A 210 2.94 -9.70 -1.09
C ILE A 210 1.85 -10.12 -2.07
N GLN A 211 2.18 -11.12 -2.89
CA GLN A 211 1.24 -11.80 -3.78
C GLN A 211 1.60 -13.27 -3.89
N ASP A 212 0.61 -14.17 -3.82
CA ASP A 212 0.78 -15.62 -3.96
C ASP A 212 1.89 -16.20 -3.07
N ASN A 213 1.94 -15.75 -1.81
CA ASN A 213 2.96 -16.14 -0.82
C ASN A 213 4.40 -15.83 -1.25
N LYS A 214 4.56 -14.78 -2.06
CA LYS A 214 5.84 -14.20 -2.47
C LYS A 214 5.89 -12.73 -2.08
N LEU A 215 6.99 -12.32 -1.49
CA LEU A 215 7.26 -10.93 -1.13
C LEU A 215 8.16 -10.31 -2.21
N PHE A 216 7.61 -9.41 -3.00
CA PHE A 216 8.33 -8.63 -3.99
C PHE A 216 8.88 -7.36 -3.36
N VAL A 217 10.09 -6.98 -3.76
CA VAL A 217 10.83 -5.84 -3.20
C VAL A 217 11.37 -4.97 -4.32
N ALA A 218 10.98 -3.69 -4.32
CA ALA A 218 11.59 -2.68 -5.17
C ALA A 218 12.76 -2.03 -4.44
N SER A 219 13.88 -1.92 -5.13
CA SER A 219 15.09 -1.31 -4.59
C SER A 219 15.53 -0.15 -5.47
N THR A 220 15.95 0.94 -4.80
CA THR A 220 16.64 2.07 -5.42
C THR A 220 17.76 2.53 -4.49
N TYR A 221 18.94 2.80 -5.05
CA TYR A 221 20.10 3.23 -4.26
C TYR A 221 21.03 4.13 -5.08
N TYR A 222 21.83 4.91 -4.40
CA TYR A 222 22.86 5.72 -5.03
C TYR A 222 24.19 4.98 -5.08
N GLY A 223 24.84 4.98 -6.24
CA GLY A 223 26.22 4.55 -6.42
C GLY A 223 27.21 5.49 -5.72
N SER A 224 28.49 5.11 -5.69
CA SER A 224 29.55 5.97 -5.15
C SER A 224 29.77 7.27 -5.91
N ASP A 225 29.30 7.32 -7.14
CA ASP A 225 29.31 8.48 -8.05
C ASP A 225 27.99 9.26 -8.04
N TRP A 226 27.10 8.96 -7.08
CA TRP A 226 25.76 9.50 -6.97
C TRP A 226 24.80 9.13 -8.12
N SER A 227 25.17 8.17 -8.96
CA SER A 227 24.26 7.62 -9.96
C SER A 227 23.12 6.87 -9.28
N THR A 228 21.90 7.03 -9.80
CA THR A 228 20.75 6.24 -9.37
C THR A 228 20.85 4.82 -9.91
N ASN A 229 20.67 3.84 -9.06
CA ASN A 229 20.62 2.43 -9.40
C ASN A 229 19.30 1.85 -8.95
N ALA A 230 18.83 0.79 -9.61
CA ALA A 230 17.59 0.11 -9.26
C ALA A 230 17.73 -1.41 -9.39
N GLY A 231 16.84 -2.12 -8.71
CA GLY A 231 16.71 -3.56 -8.84
C GLY A 231 15.41 -4.07 -8.27
N ASN A 232 15.13 -5.34 -8.54
CA ASN A 232 13.97 -6.05 -8.03
C ASN A 232 14.41 -7.32 -7.34
N SER A 233 13.74 -7.70 -6.28
CA SER A 233 13.93 -8.98 -5.61
C SER A 233 12.60 -9.63 -5.31
N VAL A 234 12.59 -10.96 -5.20
CA VAL A 234 11.44 -11.71 -4.70
C VAL A 234 11.89 -12.73 -3.68
N ILE A 235 11.16 -12.83 -2.59
CA ILE A 235 11.34 -13.81 -1.51
C ILE A 235 10.14 -14.74 -1.55
N ASP A 236 10.36 -16.02 -1.82
CA ASP A 236 9.34 -17.05 -1.67
C ASP A 236 9.15 -17.33 -0.16
N LEU A 237 8.01 -16.99 0.38
CA LEU A 237 7.74 -17.05 1.83
C LEU A 237 7.55 -18.48 2.35
N THR A 238 7.32 -19.45 1.45
CA THR A 238 7.23 -20.87 1.80
C THR A 238 8.62 -21.52 1.90
N THR A 239 9.44 -21.31 0.87
CA THR A 239 10.78 -21.94 0.77
C THR A 239 11.89 -21.07 1.33
N GLU A 240 11.60 -19.81 1.58
CA GLU A 240 12.52 -18.76 2.02
C GLU A 240 13.72 -18.53 1.06
N LYS A 241 13.54 -18.87 -0.22
CA LYS A 241 14.50 -18.58 -1.28
C LYS A 241 14.34 -17.16 -1.78
N VAL A 242 15.46 -16.52 -2.13
CA VAL A 242 15.51 -15.17 -2.68
C VAL A 242 16.02 -15.24 -4.11
N GLU A 243 15.32 -14.53 -5.00
CA GLU A 243 15.78 -14.24 -6.35
C GLU A 243 16.01 -12.74 -6.48
N ILE A 244 17.09 -12.36 -7.15
CA ILE A 244 17.57 -10.98 -7.25
C ILE A 244 17.80 -10.65 -8.72
N ASN A 245 17.37 -9.45 -9.13
CA ASN A 245 17.76 -8.83 -10.39
C ASN A 245 18.23 -7.39 -10.13
N ASP A 246 19.53 -7.19 -9.99
CA ASP A 246 20.16 -5.87 -9.90
C ASP A 246 20.30 -5.31 -11.33
N LEU A 247 19.55 -4.25 -11.62
CA LEU A 247 19.49 -3.62 -12.95
C LEU A 247 20.63 -2.62 -13.16
N GLY A 248 21.37 -2.30 -12.09
CA GLY A 248 22.43 -1.31 -12.11
C GLY A 248 21.93 0.12 -12.32
N GLN A 249 22.77 0.95 -12.94
CA GLN A 249 22.49 2.37 -13.13
C GLN A 249 21.32 2.61 -14.09
N THR A 250 20.31 3.33 -13.63
CA THR A 250 19.11 3.70 -14.40
C THR A 250 18.33 4.80 -13.70
N ASN A 251 17.68 5.67 -14.50
CA ASN A 251 16.75 6.69 -14.02
C ASN A 251 15.29 6.37 -14.42
N ASP A 252 15.05 5.19 -14.99
CA ASP A 252 13.75 4.81 -15.54
C ASP A 252 12.76 4.31 -14.47
N PHE A 253 13.25 3.96 -13.29
CA PHE A 253 12.47 3.31 -12.24
C PHE A 253 12.08 4.25 -11.11
N GLY A 254 10.81 4.19 -10.72
CA GLY A 254 10.34 4.69 -9.43
C GLY A 254 10.41 3.61 -8.34
N SER A 255 9.91 3.95 -7.15
CA SER A 255 9.94 3.08 -5.97
C SER A 255 8.73 2.16 -5.84
N ASP A 256 7.58 2.49 -6.48
CA ASP A 256 6.33 1.80 -6.19
C ASP A 256 6.26 0.41 -6.80
N LEU A 257 5.72 -0.52 -6.00
CA LEU A 257 5.26 -1.84 -6.42
C LEU A 257 3.76 -1.95 -6.21
N ILE A 258 3.07 -2.48 -7.20
CA ILE A 258 1.62 -2.57 -7.21
C ILE A 258 1.22 -3.97 -7.67
N ALA A 259 0.32 -4.62 -6.94
CA ALA A 259 -0.31 -5.86 -7.37
C ALA A 259 -1.63 -5.55 -8.08
N ILE A 260 -1.76 -5.92 -9.35
CA ILE A 260 -2.99 -5.81 -10.13
C ILE A 260 -3.33 -7.21 -10.65
N ASN A 261 -4.49 -7.72 -10.25
CA ASN A 261 -4.86 -9.11 -10.51
C ASN A 261 -3.72 -10.05 -10.05
N ASN A 262 -3.15 -10.87 -10.89
CA ASN A 262 -2.04 -11.76 -10.53
C ASN A 262 -0.70 -11.27 -11.09
N THR A 263 -0.54 -9.97 -11.31
CA THR A 263 0.68 -9.40 -11.90
C THR A 263 1.21 -8.28 -11.00
N ILE A 264 2.50 -8.29 -10.77
CA ILE A 264 3.20 -7.21 -10.09
C ILE A 264 3.65 -6.19 -11.13
N TYR A 265 3.32 -4.93 -10.87
CA TYR A 265 3.76 -3.77 -11.62
C TYR A 265 4.76 -2.96 -10.80
N ARG A 266 5.66 -2.29 -11.47
CA ARG A 266 6.56 -1.32 -10.87
C ARG A 266 6.46 0.02 -11.59
N SER A 267 6.61 1.12 -10.87
CA SER A 267 6.73 2.45 -11.48
C SER A 267 7.94 2.49 -12.43
N PHE A 268 7.67 2.92 -13.67
CA PHE A 268 8.63 2.89 -14.77
C PHE A 268 8.28 3.94 -15.83
N LYS A 269 9.24 4.81 -16.19
CA LYS A 269 9.13 5.81 -17.28
C LYS A 269 7.83 6.62 -17.27
N GLY A 270 7.48 7.19 -16.13
CA GLY A 270 6.29 8.03 -15.99
C GLY A 270 4.95 7.28 -15.96
N GLY A 271 4.97 5.98 -15.74
CA GLY A 271 3.82 5.12 -15.56
C GLY A 271 4.15 3.91 -14.71
N ILE A 272 3.39 2.83 -14.89
CA ILE A 272 3.69 1.51 -14.31
C ILE A 272 3.83 0.47 -15.41
N ALA A 273 4.69 -0.51 -15.20
CA ALA A 273 4.89 -1.62 -16.12
C ALA A 273 5.01 -2.96 -15.37
N PRO A 274 4.54 -4.07 -15.98
CA PRO A 274 4.56 -5.38 -15.32
C PRO A 274 5.99 -5.91 -15.18
N LEU A 275 6.23 -6.63 -14.07
CA LEU A 275 7.43 -7.43 -13.88
C LEU A 275 7.27 -8.80 -14.55
N ASN A 276 8.28 -9.19 -15.32
CA ASN A 276 8.42 -10.54 -15.84
C ASN A 276 8.82 -11.53 -14.73
N SER A 277 8.70 -12.81 -14.98
CA SER A 277 9.10 -13.87 -14.03
C SER A 277 10.58 -13.83 -13.62
N ASN A 278 11.45 -13.25 -14.44
CA ASN A 278 12.86 -13.00 -14.15
C ASN A 278 13.14 -11.63 -13.51
N LEU A 279 12.12 -10.96 -13.02
CA LEU A 279 12.17 -9.64 -12.37
C LEU A 279 12.65 -8.48 -13.28
N THR A 280 12.62 -8.66 -14.61
CA THR A 280 12.79 -7.55 -15.57
C THR A 280 11.45 -6.87 -15.83
N ILE A 281 11.49 -5.64 -16.32
CA ILE A 281 10.29 -4.90 -16.75
C ILE A 281 9.85 -5.33 -18.15
N ASP A 282 8.55 -5.52 -18.36
CA ASP A 282 7.95 -5.56 -19.69
C ASP A 282 7.65 -4.13 -20.17
N SER A 283 8.61 -3.53 -20.83
CA SER A 283 8.52 -2.14 -21.32
C SER A 283 7.53 -1.93 -22.47
N ASN A 284 6.93 -2.99 -23.01
CA ASN A 284 5.92 -2.89 -24.06
C ASN A 284 4.51 -2.64 -23.51
N HIS A 285 4.30 -2.86 -22.20
CA HIS A 285 3.00 -2.77 -21.54
C HIS A 285 3.00 -1.72 -20.42
N ILE A 286 3.47 -0.50 -20.74
CA ILE A 286 3.44 0.62 -19.80
C ILE A 286 2.04 1.20 -19.77
N ILE A 287 1.47 1.35 -18.55
CA ILE A 287 0.22 2.06 -18.29
C ILE A 287 0.56 3.43 -17.70
N GLY A 288 -0.04 4.48 -18.26
CA GLY A 288 0.30 5.86 -17.95
C GLY A 288 1.52 6.35 -18.74
N LYS A 289 1.59 7.65 -18.99
CA LYS A 289 2.68 8.29 -19.75
C LYS A 289 2.86 9.73 -19.27
N LEU A 290 3.06 9.90 -17.96
CA LEU A 290 3.39 11.21 -17.38
C LEU A 290 4.83 11.57 -17.71
N GLY A 291 5.18 12.85 -17.60
CA GLY A 291 6.57 13.29 -17.74
C GLY A 291 7.46 12.62 -16.69
N SER A 292 6.93 12.52 -15.46
CA SER A 292 7.54 11.83 -14.31
C SER A 292 6.45 11.41 -13.35
N ALA A 293 6.15 10.13 -13.22
CA ALA A 293 5.27 9.64 -12.16
C ALA A 293 6.04 9.65 -10.84
N TYR A 294 5.49 10.36 -9.84
CA TYR A 294 6.06 10.44 -8.50
C TYR A 294 5.63 9.25 -7.64
N SER A 295 4.34 8.98 -7.61
CA SER A 295 3.79 7.83 -6.88
C SER A 295 2.70 7.13 -7.70
N ALA A 296 2.47 5.87 -7.39
CA ALA A 296 1.51 5.03 -8.09
C ALA A 296 0.79 4.07 -7.13
N ALA A 297 -0.51 3.85 -7.37
CA ALA A 297 -1.32 2.84 -6.70
C ALA A 297 -2.35 2.24 -7.66
N ALA A 298 -2.96 1.11 -7.28
CA ALA A 298 -4.12 0.57 -7.99
C ALA A 298 -5.15 0.02 -6.99
N PHE A 299 -6.43 0.34 -7.25
CA PHE A 299 -7.55 -0.13 -6.46
C PHE A 299 -8.71 -0.49 -7.39
N GLY A 300 -9.22 -1.72 -7.27
CA GLY A 300 -10.27 -2.21 -8.16
C GLY A 300 -9.84 -2.17 -9.63
N GLU A 301 -10.57 -1.43 -10.45
CA GLU A 301 -10.33 -1.31 -11.90
C GLU A 301 -9.53 -0.05 -12.27
N TYR A 302 -9.02 0.69 -11.28
CA TYR A 302 -8.37 1.98 -11.50
C TYR A 302 -6.92 1.99 -11.05
N ILE A 303 -6.11 2.73 -11.80
CA ILE A 303 -4.70 3.02 -11.52
C ILE A 303 -4.58 4.51 -11.24
N TYR A 304 -3.92 4.86 -10.16
CA TYR A 304 -3.68 6.23 -9.70
C TYR A 304 -2.20 6.54 -9.89
N LEU A 305 -1.90 7.57 -10.65
CA LEU A 305 -0.55 8.09 -10.86
C LEU A 305 -0.50 9.55 -10.43
N SER A 306 0.51 9.94 -9.71
CA SER A 306 0.75 11.34 -9.39
C SER A 306 1.91 11.91 -10.19
N GLU A 307 1.82 13.19 -10.51
CA GLU A 307 2.90 13.99 -11.09
C GLU A 307 3.16 15.18 -10.17
N THR A 308 4.42 15.57 -10.04
CA THR A 308 4.81 16.72 -9.21
C THR A 308 5.92 17.52 -9.87
N ASP A 309 5.88 18.82 -9.69
CA ASP A 309 6.96 19.76 -9.96
C ASP A 309 7.68 20.20 -8.67
N TYR A 310 7.33 19.58 -7.53
CA TYR A 310 7.82 19.87 -6.19
C TYR A 310 7.43 21.26 -5.66
N VAL A 311 6.44 21.93 -6.26
CA VAL A 311 5.94 23.22 -5.79
C VAL A 311 4.52 23.06 -5.23
N ALA A 312 3.49 23.20 -5.90
CA ALA A 312 2.07 22.99 -5.61
C ALA A 312 1.19 24.01 -6.38
N PRO A 313 -0.06 23.63 -6.69
CA PRO A 313 -0.67 22.31 -6.50
C PRO A 313 -0.25 21.33 -7.60
N ASP A 314 -0.25 20.04 -7.25
CA ASP A 314 0.10 18.94 -8.14
C ASP A 314 -1.14 18.15 -8.59
N THR A 315 -0.95 17.15 -9.48
CA THR A 315 -2.06 16.45 -10.12
C THR A 315 -1.97 14.95 -9.89
N VAL A 316 -3.13 14.35 -9.60
CA VAL A 316 -3.36 12.90 -9.61
C VAL A 316 -4.18 12.55 -10.84
N TYR A 317 -3.70 11.58 -11.61
CA TYR A 317 -4.34 11.03 -12.81
C TYR A 317 -4.89 9.63 -12.53
N ILE A 318 -6.09 9.35 -12.99
CA ILE A 318 -6.77 8.06 -12.85
C ILE A 318 -6.89 7.43 -14.23
N TYR A 319 -6.36 6.23 -14.36
CA TYR A 319 -6.43 5.41 -15.57
C TYR A 319 -7.26 4.15 -15.31
N ASP A 320 -7.89 3.61 -16.34
CA ASP A 320 -8.38 2.24 -16.32
C ASP A 320 -7.25 1.23 -16.53
N LEU A 321 -7.53 -0.05 -16.34
CA LEU A 321 -6.55 -1.13 -16.53
C LEU A 321 -6.12 -1.30 -18.01
N ALA A 322 -6.86 -0.71 -18.97
CA ALA A 322 -6.48 -0.67 -20.39
C ALA A 322 -5.55 0.51 -20.72
N GLY A 323 -5.30 1.40 -19.74
CA GLY A 323 -4.43 2.55 -19.91
C GLY A 323 -5.11 3.80 -20.46
N SER A 324 -6.47 3.84 -20.47
CA SER A 324 -7.21 5.05 -20.85
C SER A 324 -7.28 6.00 -19.66
N LEU A 325 -7.00 7.28 -19.87
CA LEU A 325 -7.19 8.31 -18.84
C LEU A 325 -8.70 8.51 -18.60
N ILE A 326 -9.13 8.32 -17.36
CA ILE A 326 -10.52 8.45 -16.94
C ILE A 326 -10.78 9.84 -16.35
N GLN A 327 -9.91 10.28 -15.42
CA GLN A 327 -10.09 11.52 -14.66
C GLN A 327 -8.75 12.04 -14.16
N HIS A 328 -8.71 13.30 -13.73
CA HIS A 328 -7.59 13.88 -12.99
C HIS A 328 -8.07 14.88 -11.96
N TYR A 329 -7.30 15.04 -10.89
CA TYR A 329 -7.60 15.96 -9.79
C TYR A 329 -6.37 16.77 -9.40
N GLN A 330 -6.58 18.07 -9.18
CA GLN A 330 -5.56 18.91 -8.59
C GLN A 330 -5.65 18.82 -7.06
N VAL A 331 -4.52 18.52 -6.42
CA VAL A 331 -4.40 18.29 -4.97
C VAL A 331 -3.28 19.17 -4.38
N GLY A 332 -2.80 18.86 -3.18
CA GLY A 332 -1.67 19.56 -2.58
C GLY A 332 -0.33 19.23 -3.26
N ALA A 333 0.76 19.72 -2.67
CA ALA A 333 2.11 19.48 -3.16
C ALA A 333 2.56 18.04 -2.90
N ILE A 334 3.15 17.41 -3.90
CA ILE A 334 3.83 16.12 -3.83
C ILE A 334 2.88 15.00 -3.34
N PRO A 335 1.89 14.59 -4.15
CA PRO A 335 1.00 13.49 -3.78
C PRO A 335 1.77 12.18 -3.78
N GLY A 336 2.13 11.69 -2.58
CA GLY A 336 3.08 10.59 -2.36
C GLY A 336 2.46 9.26 -1.92
N SER A 337 1.20 9.25 -1.46
CA SER A 337 0.58 8.03 -0.95
C SER A 337 -0.92 7.99 -1.20
N PHE A 338 -1.45 6.77 -1.41
CA PHE A 338 -2.86 6.50 -1.67
C PHE A 338 -3.39 5.43 -0.73
N ALA A 339 -4.67 5.53 -0.35
CA ALA A 339 -5.37 4.48 0.39
C ALA A 339 -6.83 4.38 -0.04
N LEU A 340 -7.35 3.15 -0.15
CA LEU A 340 -8.75 2.87 -0.48
C LEU A 340 -9.55 2.64 0.80
N PHE A 341 -10.70 3.29 0.91
CA PHE A 341 -11.76 2.96 1.86
C PHE A 341 -13.07 2.67 1.11
N ILE A 342 -13.62 1.49 1.33
CA ILE A 342 -14.92 1.10 0.79
C ILE A 342 -15.96 1.34 1.87
N LYS A 343 -16.87 2.29 1.62
CA LYS A 343 -17.96 2.63 2.51
C LYS A 343 -19.23 1.92 2.06
N GLU A 344 -19.87 1.20 2.98
CA GLU A 344 -21.24 0.70 2.75
C GLU A 344 -22.23 1.88 2.82
N ILE A 345 -23.14 1.94 1.85
CA ILE A 345 -24.20 2.95 1.79
C ILE A 345 -25.51 2.25 2.12
N ASP A 346 -26.19 2.70 3.20
CA ASP A 346 -27.51 2.20 3.63
C ASP A 346 -28.63 2.62 2.67
#